data_35fd85a5932359fef805c093dd0ec579
#
_entry.id   35fd85a5932359fef805c093dd0ec579
#
_cell.length_a   1.000
_cell.length_b   1.000
_cell.length_c   1.000
_cell.angle_alpha   90.00
_cell.angle_beta   90.00
_cell.angle_gamma   90.00
#
_symmetry.space_group_name_H-M   'P 1'
#
loop_
_entity.id
_entity.type
_entity.pdbx_description
1 polymer ?
#
loop_
_entity_poly.entity_id
_entity_poly.type
_entity_poly.pdbx_seq_one_letter_code
_entity_poly.pdbx_strand_id
1 'polypeptide(L)'
;DYVIVNHMEPDHAATLEELVLRYPQVKIVCNAKSAAMMKQFFSFDADAHTVLVKEGDTLSLGKHTLSFYMAPMVHWPEVMVTYDETEKVLFSADAFGTFGALNGNIFADELPNNTADFSEARRYYTNIVGKYGAQTLALLKKAAGLDMHLLCPLHGPVWRKDIAVFVEKYLTWGAYVPEQKGVLIVYGSVYGGTQNAAEILAAKLSEKGVPAVLYDASVTHT
;
A
#
# COMPACT_ATOMS: atom_id res chain seq x y z
N ASP A 1 -8.24 14.07 -23.05
CA ASP A 1 -7.89 14.02 -21.63
C ASP A 1 -7.44 12.60 -21.25
N TYR A 2 -6.83 12.47 -20.09
CA TYR A 2 -6.20 11.23 -19.64
C TYR A 2 -6.82 10.72 -18.34
N VAL A 3 -6.82 9.41 -18.16
CA VAL A 3 -6.97 8.73 -16.87
C VAL A 3 -5.72 7.89 -16.62
N ILE A 4 -5.15 8.00 -15.43
CA ILE A 4 -3.96 7.25 -15.05
C ILE A 4 -4.41 6.03 -14.25
N VAL A 5 -3.99 4.83 -14.67
CA VAL A 5 -4.31 3.58 -13.98
C VAL A 5 -3.06 3.02 -13.32
N ASN A 6 -2.94 3.25 -12.02
CA ASN A 6 -1.82 2.79 -11.22
C ASN A 6 -1.95 1.32 -10.80
N HIS A 7 -3.21 0.82 -10.67
CA HIS A 7 -3.51 -0.51 -10.16
C HIS A 7 -4.83 -1.02 -10.75
N MET A 8 -4.92 -2.33 -10.99
CA MET A 8 -6.05 -2.97 -11.68
C MET A 8 -6.95 -3.80 -10.77
N GLU A 9 -6.75 -3.76 -9.45
CA GLU A 9 -7.67 -4.43 -8.53
C GLU A 9 -9.08 -3.85 -8.67
N PRO A 10 -10.16 -4.68 -8.63
CA PRO A 10 -11.51 -4.24 -8.95
C PRO A 10 -12.06 -3.09 -8.10
N ASP A 11 -11.62 -2.93 -6.86
CA ASP A 11 -12.03 -1.82 -5.99
C ASP A 11 -11.51 -0.45 -6.49
N HIS A 12 -10.51 -0.45 -7.37
CA HIS A 12 -9.98 0.74 -8.02
C HIS A 12 -10.39 0.85 -9.50
N ALA A 13 -10.46 -0.28 -10.21
CA ALA A 13 -10.57 -0.29 -11.67
C ALA A 13 -11.96 -0.68 -12.20
N ALA A 14 -12.88 -1.20 -11.37
CA ALA A 14 -14.15 -1.77 -11.85
C ALA A 14 -14.99 -0.82 -12.70
N THR A 15 -14.93 0.48 -12.47
CA THR A 15 -15.71 1.50 -13.19
C THR A 15 -15.01 2.05 -14.44
N LEU A 16 -13.86 1.51 -14.82
CA LEU A 16 -13.07 2.01 -15.94
C LEU A 16 -13.82 1.89 -17.28
N GLU A 17 -14.57 0.81 -17.46
CA GLU A 17 -15.42 0.61 -18.67
C GLU A 17 -16.53 1.67 -18.75
N GLU A 18 -17.18 1.97 -17.65
CA GLU A 18 -18.19 3.05 -17.60
C GLU A 18 -17.60 4.42 -17.94
N LEU A 19 -16.36 4.67 -17.48
CA LEU A 19 -15.64 5.88 -17.82
C LEU A 19 -15.37 6.00 -19.33
N VAL A 20 -14.91 4.91 -19.94
CA VAL A 20 -14.66 4.85 -21.40
C VAL A 20 -15.93 5.02 -22.19
N LEU A 21 -17.03 4.36 -21.80
CA LEU A 21 -18.34 4.51 -22.45
C LEU A 21 -18.85 5.97 -22.37
N ARG A 22 -18.64 6.64 -21.25
CA ARG A 22 -19.06 8.03 -21.05
C ARG A 22 -18.17 9.02 -21.78
N TYR A 23 -16.88 8.72 -21.90
CA TYR A 23 -15.86 9.59 -22.51
C TYR A 23 -15.04 8.82 -23.56
N PRO A 24 -15.61 8.52 -24.74
CA PRO A 24 -14.99 7.65 -25.75
C PRO A 24 -13.62 8.14 -26.27
N GLN A 25 -13.29 9.41 -26.06
CA GLN A 25 -12.00 9.98 -26.44
C GLN A 25 -10.94 9.90 -25.36
N VAL A 26 -11.29 9.41 -24.14
CA VAL A 26 -10.33 9.32 -23.02
C VAL A 26 -9.17 8.39 -23.38
N LYS A 27 -7.96 8.78 -22.97
CA LYS A 27 -6.77 7.95 -23.07
C LYS A 27 -6.40 7.40 -21.69
N ILE A 28 -6.19 6.12 -21.62
CA ILE A 28 -5.81 5.38 -20.41
C ILE A 28 -4.31 5.23 -20.39
N VAL A 29 -3.65 5.94 -19.48
CA VAL A 29 -2.20 5.85 -19.28
C VAL A 29 -1.91 4.74 -18.28
N CYS A 30 -1.22 3.71 -18.71
CA CYS A 30 -0.92 2.55 -17.88
C CYS A 30 0.30 1.80 -18.40
N ASN A 31 0.78 0.81 -17.68
CA ASN A 31 1.83 -0.08 -18.19
C ASN A 31 1.26 -1.27 -18.99
N ALA A 32 2.14 -2.01 -19.66
CA ALA A 32 1.75 -3.12 -20.54
C ALA A 32 1.01 -4.25 -19.81
N LYS A 33 1.29 -4.50 -18.52
CA LYS A 33 0.59 -5.52 -17.75
C LYS A 33 -0.84 -5.08 -17.42
N SER A 34 -1.04 -3.84 -17.03
CA SER A 34 -2.37 -3.26 -16.82
C SER A 34 -3.20 -3.33 -18.10
N ALA A 35 -2.61 -2.98 -19.25
CA ALA A 35 -3.29 -3.08 -20.54
C ALA A 35 -3.70 -4.53 -20.88
N ALA A 36 -2.85 -5.51 -20.57
CA ALA A 36 -3.20 -6.92 -20.74
C ALA A 36 -4.33 -7.38 -19.81
N MET A 37 -4.37 -6.88 -18.58
CA MET A 37 -5.44 -7.17 -17.61
C MET A 37 -6.77 -6.52 -18.03
N MET A 38 -6.75 -5.31 -18.55
CA MET A 38 -7.97 -4.64 -19.08
C MET A 38 -8.68 -5.48 -20.12
N LYS A 39 -7.95 -6.15 -21.02
CA LYS A 39 -8.50 -7.05 -22.04
C LYS A 39 -9.19 -8.30 -21.46
N GLN A 40 -8.87 -8.66 -20.22
CA GLN A 40 -9.49 -9.78 -19.52
C GLN A 40 -10.68 -9.35 -18.67
N PHE A 41 -10.65 -8.11 -18.16
CA PHE A 41 -11.65 -7.61 -17.22
C PHE A 41 -12.81 -6.89 -17.90
N PHE A 42 -12.56 -6.27 -19.06
CA PHE A 42 -13.50 -5.38 -19.72
C PHE A 42 -13.74 -5.76 -21.18
N SER A 43 -14.87 -5.30 -21.72
CA SER A 43 -15.28 -5.58 -23.11
C SER A 43 -14.94 -4.47 -24.11
N PHE A 44 -14.50 -3.30 -23.64
CA PHE A 44 -14.08 -2.21 -24.54
C PHE A 44 -12.73 -2.53 -25.22
N ASP A 45 -12.49 -1.90 -26.37
CA ASP A 45 -11.20 -2.01 -27.07
C ASP A 45 -10.09 -1.27 -26.30
N ALA A 46 -9.40 -2.01 -25.42
CA ALA A 46 -8.34 -1.48 -24.60
C ALA A 46 -7.18 -0.90 -25.44
N ASP A 47 -6.86 -1.48 -26.60
CA ASP A 47 -5.77 -1.01 -27.45
C ASP A 47 -6.06 0.38 -28.05
N ALA A 48 -7.31 0.67 -28.39
CA ALA A 48 -7.72 1.97 -28.93
C ALA A 48 -7.59 3.11 -27.90
N HIS A 49 -7.69 2.78 -26.62
CA HIS A 49 -7.67 3.78 -25.52
C HIS A 49 -6.33 3.90 -24.82
N THR A 50 -5.44 2.90 -24.90
CA THR A 50 -4.25 2.82 -24.06
C THR A 50 -3.10 3.68 -24.57
N VAL A 51 -2.45 4.38 -23.64
CA VAL A 51 -1.13 5.01 -23.80
C VAL A 51 -0.19 4.27 -22.85
N LEU A 52 0.74 3.50 -23.42
CA LEU A 52 1.68 2.70 -22.65
C LEU A 52 2.84 3.54 -22.13
N VAL A 53 3.10 3.39 -20.83
CA VAL A 53 4.25 3.96 -20.13
C VAL A 53 5.07 2.87 -19.45
N LYS A 54 6.34 3.16 -19.23
CA LYS A 54 7.30 2.30 -18.54
C LYS A 54 8.09 3.09 -17.50
N GLU A 55 9.01 2.41 -16.84
CA GLU A 55 9.89 3.00 -15.83
C GLU A 55 10.57 4.28 -16.33
N GLY A 56 10.35 5.39 -15.60
CA GLY A 56 10.97 6.67 -15.87
C GLY A 56 10.39 7.47 -17.04
N ASP A 57 9.34 6.97 -17.70
CA ASP A 57 8.62 7.77 -18.70
C ASP A 57 7.93 8.96 -18.04
N THR A 58 7.72 10.01 -18.82
CA THR A 58 7.01 11.22 -18.39
C THR A 58 5.85 11.55 -19.31
N LEU A 59 4.84 12.22 -18.77
CA LEU A 59 3.69 12.75 -19.52
C LEU A 59 3.44 14.21 -19.13
N SER A 60 3.53 15.09 -20.12
CA SER A 60 3.13 16.50 -19.91
C SER A 60 1.63 16.68 -20.07
N LEU A 61 1.01 17.30 -19.08
CA LEU A 61 -0.40 17.73 -19.07
C LEU A 61 -0.52 19.25 -19.27
N GLY A 62 0.51 19.88 -19.82
CA GLY A 62 0.62 21.33 -19.95
C GLY A 62 1.28 21.95 -18.72
N LYS A 63 0.51 22.25 -17.67
CA LYS A 63 1.06 22.82 -16.43
C LYS A 63 1.74 21.78 -15.53
N HIS A 64 1.31 20.52 -15.59
CA HIS A 64 1.82 19.42 -14.79
C HIS A 64 2.66 18.48 -15.64
N THR A 65 3.68 17.91 -15.04
CA THR A 65 4.45 16.80 -15.61
C THR A 65 4.37 15.61 -14.67
N LEU A 66 3.92 14.50 -15.21
CA LEU A 66 3.83 13.24 -14.48
C LEU A 66 5.01 12.33 -14.82
N SER A 67 5.63 11.72 -13.84
CA SER A 67 6.63 10.66 -13.99
C SER A 67 6.07 9.34 -13.47
N PHE A 68 6.44 8.23 -14.11
CA PHE A 68 5.92 6.89 -13.81
C PHE A 68 7.03 5.98 -13.30
N TYR A 69 6.76 5.30 -12.18
CA TYR A 69 7.68 4.33 -11.59
C TYR A 69 6.97 3.00 -11.40
N MET A 70 7.56 1.93 -11.94
CA MET A 70 7.00 0.59 -11.79
C MET A 70 7.22 0.05 -10.39
N ALA A 71 6.16 -0.46 -9.78
CA ALA A 71 6.14 -0.99 -8.42
C ALA A 71 5.62 -2.45 -8.40
N PRO A 72 6.22 -3.38 -9.21
CA PRO A 72 5.69 -4.72 -9.36
C PRO A 72 5.67 -5.44 -8.00
N MET A 73 4.56 -6.12 -7.73
CA MET A 73 4.28 -6.83 -6.48
C MET A 73 4.13 -5.94 -5.24
N VAL A 74 3.84 -4.66 -5.42
CA VAL A 74 3.44 -3.76 -4.33
C VAL A 74 1.99 -3.28 -4.57
N HIS A 75 0.90 -4.17 -4.48
CA HIS A 75 1.16 -5.58 -4.15
C HIS A 75 0.88 -6.54 -5.32
N TRP A 76 0.37 -6.08 -6.45
CA TRP A 76 0.14 -6.86 -7.67
C TRP A 76 1.23 -6.63 -8.72
N PRO A 77 1.35 -7.55 -9.73
CA PRO A 77 2.48 -7.51 -10.67
C PRO A 77 2.48 -6.32 -11.63
N GLU A 78 1.35 -5.66 -11.84
CA GLU A 78 1.18 -4.52 -12.76
C GLU A 78 1.26 -3.16 -12.05
N VAL A 79 1.37 -3.12 -10.74
CA VAL A 79 1.33 -1.84 -10.00
C VAL A 79 2.43 -0.89 -10.48
N MET A 80 2.03 0.36 -10.67
CA MET A 80 2.92 1.50 -10.85
C MET A 80 2.50 2.64 -9.92
N VAL A 81 3.39 3.56 -9.67
CA VAL A 81 3.12 4.80 -8.95
C VAL A 81 3.37 5.99 -9.87
N THR A 82 2.63 7.06 -9.66
CA THR A 82 2.71 8.27 -10.47
C THR A 82 3.12 9.45 -9.60
N TYR A 83 4.12 10.19 -10.03
CA TYR A 83 4.58 11.38 -9.33
C TYR A 83 4.33 12.63 -10.18
N ASP A 84 3.62 13.60 -9.63
CA ASP A 84 3.50 14.94 -10.20
C ASP A 84 4.72 15.77 -9.79
N GLU A 85 5.60 16.02 -10.75
CA GLU A 85 6.83 16.79 -10.55
C GLU A 85 6.57 18.26 -10.23
N THR A 86 5.40 18.79 -10.62
CA THR A 86 5.03 20.17 -10.45
C THR A 86 4.54 20.46 -9.03
N GLU A 87 3.58 19.69 -8.57
CA GLU A 87 2.96 19.86 -7.24
C GLU A 87 3.59 18.97 -6.18
N LYS A 88 4.59 18.14 -6.55
CA LYS A 88 5.28 17.25 -5.62
C LYS A 88 4.34 16.22 -4.96
N VAL A 89 3.42 15.68 -5.75
CA VAL A 89 2.40 14.72 -5.30
C VAL A 89 2.76 13.31 -5.76
N LEU A 90 2.86 12.37 -4.82
CA LEU A 90 3.00 10.96 -5.14
C LEU A 90 1.65 10.24 -5.01
N PHE A 91 1.14 9.69 -6.11
CA PHE A 91 0.03 8.75 -6.17
C PHE A 91 0.60 7.34 -6.07
N SER A 92 0.51 6.76 -4.89
CA SER A 92 1.31 5.59 -4.51
C SER A 92 0.64 4.24 -4.74
N ALA A 93 -0.51 4.20 -5.42
CA ALA A 93 -1.36 3.01 -5.48
C ALA A 93 -1.66 2.52 -4.04
N ASP A 94 -1.55 1.22 -3.78
CA ASP A 94 -1.79 0.63 -2.46
C ASP A 94 -0.63 0.81 -1.48
N ALA A 95 0.54 1.19 -1.97
CA ALA A 95 1.62 1.53 -1.05
C ALA A 95 1.22 2.71 -0.15
N PHE A 96 1.55 2.61 1.13
CA PHE A 96 1.18 3.57 2.16
C PHE A 96 -0.32 3.62 2.49
N GLY A 97 -1.08 2.60 2.09
CA GLY A 97 -2.48 2.44 2.47
C GLY A 97 -2.66 2.24 3.97
N THR A 98 -3.86 2.55 4.43
CA THR A 98 -4.32 2.28 5.80
C THR A 98 -5.72 1.69 5.77
N PHE A 99 -6.04 0.83 6.74
CA PHE A 99 -7.42 0.42 6.95
C PHE A 99 -8.23 1.53 7.62
N GLY A 100 -9.53 1.42 7.55
CA GLY A 100 -10.49 2.36 8.12
C GLY A 100 -11.24 3.16 7.06
N ALA A 101 -12.39 3.70 7.45
CA ALA A 101 -13.22 4.53 6.62
C ALA A 101 -12.98 6.01 6.92
N LEU A 102 -12.90 6.83 5.87
CA LEU A 102 -12.87 8.27 6.00
C LEU A 102 -14.28 8.79 6.32
N ASN A 103 -14.40 9.70 7.27
CA ASN A 103 -15.66 10.25 7.76
C ASN A 103 -15.82 11.75 7.47
N GLY A 104 -15.29 12.21 6.34
CA GLY A 104 -15.36 13.60 5.88
C GLY A 104 -13.99 14.25 5.69
N ASN A 105 -13.07 14.09 6.64
CA ASN A 105 -11.71 14.58 6.50
C ASN A 105 -10.89 13.60 5.68
N ILE A 106 -10.12 14.12 4.72
CA ILE A 106 -9.29 13.31 3.84
C ILE A 106 -7.80 13.33 4.22
N PHE A 107 -7.36 14.28 5.05
CA PHE A 107 -5.96 14.40 5.44
C PHE A 107 -5.67 13.69 6.76
N ALA A 108 -4.57 12.96 6.79
CA ALA A 108 -4.14 12.17 7.95
C ALA A 108 -4.00 13.00 9.24
N ASP A 109 -3.51 14.23 9.13
CA ASP A 109 -3.32 15.15 10.25
C ASP A 109 -4.63 15.78 10.78
N GLU A 110 -5.74 15.52 10.14
CA GLU A 110 -7.09 15.97 10.55
C GLU A 110 -7.92 14.85 11.18
N LEU A 111 -7.42 13.61 11.14
CA LEU A 111 -8.13 12.45 11.68
C LEU A 111 -7.83 12.29 13.18
N PRO A 112 -8.86 12.13 14.04
CA PRO A 112 -8.65 11.86 15.45
C PRO A 112 -8.03 10.46 15.64
N ASN A 113 -7.01 10.36 16.48
CA ASN A 113 -6.41 9.11 17.00
C ASN A 113 -5.68 8.20 15.99
N ASN A 114 -5.35 8.64 14.78
CA ASN A 114 -5.09 7.66 13.74
C ASN A 114 -3.66 7.60 13.22
N THR A 115 -2.89 8.62 13.38
CA THR A 115 -1.61 8.69 12.68
C THR A 115 -0.41 8.61 13.60
N ALA A 116 -0.59 8.95 14.87
CA ALA A 116 0.52 9.03 15.81
C ALA A 116 1.24 7.70 16.05
N ASP A 117 0.55 6.56 15.93
CA ASP A 117 1.13 5.23 16.17
C ASP A 117 1.25 4.34 14.93
N PHE A 118 0.70 4.78 13.79
CA PHE A 118 0.68 4.04 12.53
C PHE A 118 0.06 2.62 12.65
N SER A 119 -0.78 2.34 13.63
CA SER A 119 -1.28 0.98 13.89
C SER A 119 -2.08 0.43 12.70
N GLU A 120 -3.00 1.21 12.15
CA GLU A 120 -3.80 0.79 10.99
C GLU A 120 -2.97 0.71 9.70
N ALA A 121 -1.99 1.57 9.55
CA ALA A 121 -1.04 1.50 8.43
C ALA A 121 -0.14 0.25 8.53
N ARG A 122 0.32 -0.09 9.75
CA ARG A 122 1.08 -1.33 10.00
C ARG A 122 0.24 -2.56 9.73
N ARG A 123 -1.03 -2.56 10.17
CA ARG A 123 -1.97 -3.65 9.93
C ARG A 123 -2.23 -3.81 8.42
N TYR A 124 -2.45 -2.70 7.70
CA TYR A 124 -2.59 -2.71 6.25
C TYR A 124 -1.33 -3.26 5.58
N TYR A 125 -0.16 -2.72 5.90
CA TYR A 125 1.11 -3.18 5.35
C TYR A 125 1.29 -4.69 5.54
N THR A 126 1.11 -5.19 6.75
CA THR A 126 1.33 -6.60 7.08
C THR A 126 0.42 -7.53 6.29
N ASN A 127 -0.84 -7.15 6.10
CA ASN A 127 -1.83 -7.99 5.42
C ASN A 127 -1.74 -7.91 3.89
N ILE A 128 -1.46 -6.73 3.34
CA ILE A 128 -1.55 -6.46 1.89
C ILE A 128 -0.17 -6.52 1.23
N VAL A 129 0.82 -5.85 1.78
CA VAL A 129 2.12 -5.63 1.16
C VAL A 129 3.23 -6.49 1.77
N GLY A 130 3.10 -6.88 3.05
CA GLY A 130 4.19 -7.43 3.87
C GLY A 130 4.89 -8.67 3.32
N LYS A 131 4.23 -9.46 2.48
CA LYS A 131 4.83 -10.59 1.77
C LYS A 131 5.95 -10.15 0.79
N TYR A 132 5.91 -8.91 0.34
CA TYR A 132 6.73 -8.39 -0.74
C TYR A 132 7.74 -7.33 -0.26
N GLY A 133 8.38 -7.56 0.89
CA GLY A 133 9.32 -6.62 1.50
C GLY A 133 10.46 -6.19 0.57
N ALA A 134 11.06 -7.14 -0.17
CA ALA A 134 12.14 -6.82 -1.12
C ALA A 134 11.67 -5.88 -2.25
N GLN A 135 10.45 -6.09 -2.78
CA GLN A 135 9.85 -5.24 -3.80
C GLN A 135 9.48 -3.88 -3.25
N THR A 136 8.99 -3.83 -2.01
CA THR A 136 8.73 -2.58 -1.29
C THR A 136 10.01 -1.76 -1.13
N LEU A 137 11.11 -2.38 -0.69
CA LEU A 137 12.40 -1.70 -0.57
C LEU A 137 12.92 -1.19 -1.93
N ALA A 138 12.70 -1.95 -3.01
CA ALA A 138 13.05 -1.51 -4.35
C ALA A 138 12.25 -0.27 -4.79
N LEU A 139 10.94 -0.21 -4.49
CA LEU A 139 10.12 0.97 -4.72
C LEU A 139 10.61 2.17 -3.90
N LEU A 140 10.85 1.98 -2.60
CA LEU A 140 11.34 3.06 -1.72
C LEU A 140 12.69 3.62 -2.19
N LYS A 141 13.58 2.76 -2.71
CA LYS A 141 14.85 3.21 -3.29
C LYS A 141 14.64 4.12 -4.51
N LYS A 142 13.66 3.84 -5.36
CA LYS A 142 13.31 4.71 -6.48
C LYS A 142 12.74 6.04 -6.02
N ALA A 143 11.89 6.01 -5.00
CA ALA A 143 11.24 7.20 -4.43
C ALA A 143 12.16 8.04 -3.54
N ALA A 144 13.32 7.54 -3.13
CA ALA A 144 14.23 8.22 -2.17
C ALA A 144 14.72 9.59 -2.61
N GLY A 145 14.70 9.88 -3.92
CA GLY A 145 15.09 11.18 -4.48
C GLY A 145 13.92 12.13 -4.73
N LEU A 146 12.68 11.72 -4.46
CA LEU A 146 11.50 12.53 -4.72
C LEU A 146 11.24 13.49 -3.56
N ASP A 147 11.02 14.75 -3.89
CA ASP A 147 10.55 15.77 -2.96
C ASP A 147 9.01 15.65 -2.85
N MET A 148 8.52 15.00 -1.80
CA MET A 148 7.10 14.70 -1.65
C MET A 148 6.43 15.67 -0.68
N HIS A 149 5.51 16.50 -1.21
CA HIS A 149 4.66 17.37 -0.40
C HIS A 149 3.32 16.71 -0.06
N LEU A 150 2.83 15.84 -0.94
CA LEU A 150 1.62 15.04 -0.73
C LEU A 150 1.90 13.59 -1.11
N LEU A 151 1.34 12.69 -0.33
CA LEU A 151 1.32 11.26 -0.58
C LEU A 151 -0.13 10.78 -0.58
N CYS A 152 -0.58 10.29 -1.74
CA CYS A 152 -1.97 9.92 -2.03
C CYS A 152 -2.07 8.41 -2.28
N PRO A 153 -2.31 7.59 -1.24
CA PRO A 153 -2.58 6.18 -1.42
C PRO A 153 -4.02 5.95 -1.90
N LEU A 154 -4.31 4.76 -2.44
CA LEU A 154 -5.66 4.37 -2.83
C LEU A 154 -6.55 4.00 -1.64
N HIS A 155 -5.95 3.62 -0.50
CA HIS A 155 -6.65 3.32 0.75
C HIS A 155 -6.20 4.25 1.87
N GLY A 156 -7.17 4.72 2.65
CA GLY A 156 -6.92 5.60 3.80
C GLY A 156 -6.71 7.06 3.44
N PRO A 157 -6.12 7.86 4.33
CA PRO A 157 -6.01 9.30 4.17
C PRO A 157 -4.85 9.74 3.27
N VAL A 158 -4.95 10.95 2.77
CA VAL A 158 -3.86 11.67 2.13
C VAL A 158 -2.90 12.20 3.19
N TRP A 159 -1.61 12.02 2.97
CA TRP A 159 -0.55 12.48 3.86
C TRP A 159 0.09 13.77 3.31
N ARG A 160 0.20 14.79 4.16
CA ARG A 160 0.91 16.05 3.91
C ARG A 160 1.86 16.43 5.04
N LYS A 161 1.82 15.67 6.14
CA LYS A 161 2.74 15.73 7.27
C LYS A 161 3.23 14.33 7.58
N ASP A 162 4.38 14.24 8.23
CA ASP A 162 4.99 12.99 8.69
C ASP A 162 5.27 11.96 7.58
N ILE A 163 5.32 12.39 6.29
CA ILE A 163 5.61 11.51 5.15
C ILE A 163 6.95 10.80 5.35
N ALA A 164 7.99 11.51 5.79
CA ALA A 164 9.30 10.93 6.03
C ALA A 164 9.26 9.83 7.12
N VAL A 165 8.49 10.06 8.19
CA VAL A 165 8.28 9.06 9.26
C VAL A 165 7.58 7.83 8.70
N PHE A 166 6.59 8.02 7.84
CA PHE A 166 5.88 6.90 7.22
C PHE A 166 6.79 6.10 6.27
N VAL A 167 7.64 6.78 5.51
CA VAL A 167 8.66 6.12 4.67
C VAL A 167 9.62 5.31 5.52
N GLU A 168 10.09 5.83 6.67
CA GLU A 168 10.93 5.08 7.62
C GLU A 168 10.24 3.83 8.17
N LYS A 169 8.93 3.91 8.46
CA LYS A 169 8.14 2.73 8.85
C LYS A 169 8.13 1.68 7.74
N TYR A 170 7.88 2.09 6.50
CA TYR A 170 7.91 1.19 5.36
C TYR A 170 9.29 0.56 5.12
N LEU A 171 10.39 1.30 5.33
CA LEU A 171 11.75 0.76 5.28
C LEU A 171 11.95 -0.32 6.36
N THR A 172 11.52 -0.05 7.58
CA THR A 172 11.61 -0.98 8.72
C THR A 172 10.81 -2.26 8.45
N TRP A 173 9.56 -2.10 8.02
CA TRP A 173 8.68 -3.23 7.75
C TRP A 173 9.12 -4.04 6.52
N GLY A 174 9.55 -3.36 5.45
CA GLY A 174 10.06 -4.00 4.23
C GLY A 174 11.35 -4.78 4.43
N ALA A 175 12.16 -4.34 5.37
CA ALA A 175 13.38 -5.05 5.78
C ALA A 175 13.12 -6.16 6.82
N TYR A 176 11.87 -6.36 7.24
CA TYR A 176 11.48 -7.29 8.31
C TYR A 176 12.23 -7.04 9.63
N VAL A 177 12.55 -5.78 9.89
CA VAL A 177 13.18 -5.38 11.16
C VAL A 177 12.08 -5.24 12.22
N PRO A 178 12.15 -5.97 13.34
CA PRO A 178 11.15 -5.85 14.39
C PRO A 178 11.21 -4.48 15.06
N GLU A 179 10.06 -3.84 15.23
CA GLU A 179 9.97 -2.55 15.94
C GLU A 179 10.15 -2.70 17.45
N GLN A 180 9.87 -3.90 17.97
CA GLN A 180 10.04 -4.25 19.38
C GLN A 180 10.75 -5.59 19.51
N LYS A 181 11.67 -5.70 20.47
CA LYS A 181 12.30 -6.97 20.81
C LYS A 181 11.36 -7.78 21.67
N GLY A 182 11.13 -9.03 21.32
CA GLY A 182 10.28 -9.93 22.09
C GLY A 182 9.92 -11.17 21.30
N VAL A 183 9.09 -12.00 21.91
CA VAL A 183 8.54 -13.22 21.31
C VAL A 183 7.01 -13.13 21.32
N LEU A 184 6.42 -13.29 20.15
CA LEU A 184 4.98 -13.47 20.02
C LEU A 184 4.68 -14.96 20.04
N ILE A 185 3.83 -15.40 20.97
CA ILE A 185 3.34 -16.76 21.09
C ILE A 185 1.87 -16.77 20.70
N VAL A 186 1.56 -17.33 19.54
CA VAL A 186 0.17 -17.53 19.10
C VAL A 186 -0.19 -19.00 19.34
N TYR A 187 -1.30 -19.24 20.02
CA TYR A 187 -1.76 -20.60 20.31
C TYR A 187 -3.27 -20.75 20.07
N GLY A 188 -3.70 -22.01 19.85
CA GLY A 188 -5.08 -22.41 19.92
C GLY A 188 -5.18 -23.62 20.84
N SER A 189 -6.16 -23.66 21.74
CA SER A 189 -6.32 -24.74 22.70
C SER A 189 -7.79 -25.10 22.92
N VAL A 190 -8.11 -26.39 22.85
CA VAL A 190 -9.47 -26.89 23.12
C VAL A 190 -9.62 -27.31 24.58
N TYR A 191 -8.64 -28.00 25.11
CA TYR A 191 -8.67 -28.58 26.46
C TYR A 191 -7.62 -27.99 27.42
N GLY A 192 -7.02 -26.85 27.07
CA GLY A 192 -6.07 -26.13 27.91
C GLY A 192 -4.63 -26.66 27.86
N GLY A 193 -4.34 -27.80 27.24
CA GLY A 193 -2.99 -28.35 27.19
C GLY A 193 -2.00 -27.47 26.44
N THR A 194 -2.36 -26.98 25.25
CA THR A 194 -1.52 -26.07 24.44
C THR A 194 -1.40 -24.69 25.11
N GLN A 195 -2.47 -24.20 25.71
CA GLN A 195 -2.45 -22.97 26.51
C GLN A 195 -1.43 -23.05 27.64
N ASN A 196 -1.48 -24.11 28.43
CA ASN A 196 -0.54 -24.34 29.54
C ASN A 196 0.92 -24.38 29.05
N ALA A 197 1.18 -25.04 27.91
CA ALA A 197 2.51 -25.06 27.32
C ALA A 197 2.99 -23.67 26.88
N ALA A 198 2.10 -22.86 26.28
CA ALA A 198 2.37 -21.49 25.88
C ALA A 198 2.69 -20.59 27.08
N GLU A 199 1.91 -20.70 28.16
CA GLU A 199 2.12 -19.95 29.40
C GLU A 199 3.46 -20.32 30.07
N ILE A 200 3.80 -21.61 30.12
CA ILE A 200 5.10 -22.09 30.64
C ILE A 200 6.25 -21.53 29.77
N LEU A 201 6.09 -21.53 28.46
CA LEU A 201 7.10 -20.97 27.57
C LEU A 201 7.29 -19.47 27.81
N ALA A 202 6.21 -18.72 27.93
CA ALA A 202 6.26 -17.28 28.24
C ALA A 202 6.94 -17.00 29.58
N ALA A 203 6.63 -17.78 30.63
CA ALA A 203 7.28 -17.68 31.94
C ALA A 203 8.80 -17.92 31.84
N LYS A 204 9.22 -18.98 31.11
CA LYS A 204 10.65 -19.29 30.90
C LYS A 204 11.38 -18.22 30.08
N LEU A 205 10.71 -17.57 29.13
CA LEU A 205 11.26 -16.44 28.39
C LEU A 205 11.46 -15.23 29.31
N SER A 206 10.45 -14.93 30.15
CA SER A 206 10.49 -13.85 31.12
C SER A 206 11.63 -14.04 32.14
N GLU A 207 11.83 -15.24 32.65
CA GLU A 207 12.96 -15.59 33.54
C GLU A 207 14.32 -15.27 32.89
N LYS A 208 14.39 -15.32 31.55
CA LYS A 208 15.60 -14.97 30.76
C LYS A 208 15.65 -13.51 30.34
N GLY A 209 14.72 -12.68 30.81
CA GLY A 209 14.64 -11.26 30.44
C GLY A 209 14.15 -11.03 29.01
N VAL A 210 13.50 -12.02 28.39
CA VAL A 210 12.94 -11.89 27.04
C VAL A 210 11.45 -11.60 27.18
N PRO A 211 10.96 -10.41 26.73
CA PRO A 211 9.53 -10.10 26.71
C PRO A 211 8.77 -11.10 25.84
N ALA A 212 7.65 -11.60 26.34
CA ALA A 212 6.77 -12.49 25.60
C ALA A 212 5.32 -12.02 25.70
N VAL A 213 4.60 -12.08 24.58
CA VAL A 213 3.17 -11.77 24.49
C VAL A 213 2.44 -13.00 23.97
N LEU A 214 1.32 -13.35 24.64
CA LEU A 214 0.51 -14.51 24.25
C LEU A 214 -0.80 -14.04 23.61
N TYR A 215 -1.16 -14.71 22.52
CA TYR A 215 -2.45 -14.53 21.86
C TYR A 215 -3.13 -15.88 21.64
N ASP A 216 -4.35 -16.00 22.13
CA ASP A 216 -5.24 -17.10 21.79
C ASP A 216 -5.89 -16.81 20.42
N ALA A 217 -5.54 -17.62 19.41
CA ALA A 217 -6.05 -17.44 18.04
C ALA A 217 -7.58 -17.65 17.93
N SER A 218 -8.22 -18.27 18.94
CA SER A 218 -9.66 -18.52 18.94
C SER A 218 -10.48 -17.30 19.34
N VAL A 219 -9.88 -16.33 20.04
CA VAL A 219 -10.58 -15.15 20.59
C VAL A 219 -9.93 -13.82 20.23
N THR A 220 -8.72 -13.84 19.69
CA THR A 220 -8.01 -12.62 19.28
C THR A 220 -8.37 -12.27 17.83
N HIS A 221 -8.89 -11.08 17.62
CA HIS A 221 -9.10 -10.54 16.28
C HIS A 221 -7.77 -10.09 15.68
N THR A 222 -7.52 -10.52 14.47
CA THR A 222 -6.32 -10.17 13.67
C THR A 222 -6.59 -8.97 12.78
#